data_570cc010ff56bfa1e4ac71fd3622f1ae
#
_entry.id   570cc010ff56bfa1e4ac71fd3622f1ae
#
_cell.length_a   1.000
_cell.length_b   1.000
_cell.length_c   1.000
_cell.angle_alpha   90.00
_cell.angle_beta   90.00
_cell.angle_gamma   90.00
#
_symmetry.space_group_name_H-M   'P 1'
#
loop_
_entity.id
_entity.type
_entity.pdbx_description
1 polymer ?
#
loop_
_entity_poly.entity_id
_entity_poly.type
_entity_poly.pdbx_seq_one_letter_code
_entity_poly.pdbx_strand_id
1 'polypeptide(L)'
;MANNKPTLKQVVEQVLSELDEPITVKDLADHVYAIYPTKAKTAMSSFRNCLHYDEQGVNLVYLNRDTILPMRIAMRGIRFRVPIDRYAEKENTIPLLFFNYFIDRHTEPKNTSFMNSQAYPIDFRVKTVKNIWEPKSLWRRDFVDALEFNEWFKKIKPQRGDSLLVTVEDWKSHKFLIEHESRRKRDVDAIQRFNKEFFDILFNMLEESRDGSIFLHQVIPDVFARLSDPRGYPGDNWREIVESDKRVKNDGTILNYSEDLSPFERMLLTDAEQLPWINNSYKAAQKNDVYCFKAMLGFNPSIWRIIEIKAVQTFSEFDEILRKSFNHDMSDHMGGFWKLIPRGKGKKKFREVEIGDINPLGEGTAADLRVGGLDLKPGDFLQYVYDFGDWIEHQIIFESIGAVEAGKSYPRIVERNKPKYKYCVDCKSKDKQTVATWICITCSEEKQKDILICESCLEENHEDHWTEEIIY
;
A
#
# COMPACT_ATOMS: atom_id res chain seq x y z
N MET A 1 -15.55 41.28 0.37
CA MET A 1 -15.88 39.93 -0.09
C MET A 1 -14.57 39.19 -0.31
N ALA A 2 -14.24 38.24 0.52
CA ALA A 2 -13.02 37.44 0.36
C ALA A 2 -13.14 36.63 -0.94
N ASN A 3 -12.20 36.87 -1.87
CA ASN A 3 -12.06 36.05 -3.08
C ASN A 3 -11.65 34.64 -2.64
N ASN A 4 -12.60 33.79 -2.39
CA ASN A 4 -12.35 32.39 -2.03
C ASN A 4 -11.94 31.64 -3.32
N LYS A 5 -10.65 31.64 -3.65
CA LYS A 5 -10.14 30.77 -4.73
C LYS A 5 -10.47 29.32 -4.37
N PRO A 6 -10.94 28.52 -5.33
CA PRO A 6 -11.23 27.12 -5.09
C PRO A 6 -9.95 26.39 -4.64
N THR A 7 -10.08 25.41 -3.78
CA THR A 7 -8.97 24.53 -3.39
C THR A 7 -8.62 23.56 -4.53
N LEU A 8 -7.42 23.00 -4.52
CA LEU A 8 -7.02 21.99 -5.51
C LEU A 8 -8.04 20.85 -5.58
N LYS A 9 -8.50 20.35 -4.42
CA LYS A 9 -9.53 19.32 -4.31
C LYS A 9 -10.84 19.72 -5.01
N GLN A 10 -11.34 20.91 -4.77
CA GLN A 10 -12.57 21.41 -5.39
C GLN A 10 -12.45 21.46 -6.92
N VAL A 11 -11.28 21.84 -7.45
CA VAL A 11 -11.05 21.82 -8.90
C VAL A 11 -10.98 20.39 -9.44
N VAL A 12 -10.33 19.47 -8.72
CA VAL A 12 -10.31 18.04 -9.08
C VAL A 12 -11.74 17.47 -9.12
N GLU A 13 -12.54 17.73 -8.09
CA GLU A 13 -13.95 17.30 -8.03
C GLU A 13 -14.79 17.89 -9.16
N GLN A 14 -14.55 19.16 -9.50
CA GLN A 14 -15.21 19.81 -10.63
C GLN A 14 -14.88 19.09 -11.95
N VAL A 15 -13.59 18.91 -12.24
CA VAL A 15 -13.17 18.22 -13.48
C VAL A 15 -13.72 16.81 -13.54
N LEU A 16 -13.62 16.05 -12.43
CA LEU A 16 -14.19 14.69 -12.36
C LEU A 16 -15.71 14.66 -12.56
N SER A 17 -16.44 15.72 -12.17
CA SER A 17 -17.89 15.79 -12.36
C SER A 17 -18.32 15.92 -13.83
N GLU A 18 -17.42 16.37 -14.69
CA GLU A 18 -17.64 16.59 -16.12
C GLU A 18 -17.18 15.39 -16.98
N LEU A 19 -16.39 14.45 -16.39
CA LEU A 19 -15.85 13.29 -17.11
C LEU A 19 -16.86 12.14 -17.14
N ASP A 20 -17.09 11.57 -18.33
CA ASP A 20 -17.93 10.39 -18.53
C ASP A 20 -17.15 9.14 -18.96
N GLU A 21 -15.86 9.27 -19.21
CA GLU A 21 -14.96 8.20 -19.67
C GLU A 21 -13.71 8.10 -18.78
N PRO A 22 -12.99 6.96 -18.82
CA PRO A 22 -11.72 6.82 -18.12
C PRO A 22 -10.70 7.86 -18.59
N ILE A 23 -9.88 8.35 -17.64
CA ILE A 23 -8.82 9.32 -17.91
C ILE A 23 -7.51 8.87 -17.24
N THR A 24 -6.36 9.21 -17.81
CA THR A 24 -5.09 8.96 -17.12
C THR A 24 -4.89 9.99 -16.00
N VAL A 25 -4.18 9.57 -14.95
CA VAL A 25 -3.82 10.48 -13.83
C VAL A 25 -3.07 11.70 -14.33
N LYS A 26 -2.22 11.54 -15.37
CA LYS A 26 -1.50 12.63 -16.00
C LYS A 26 -2.45 13.60 -16.71
N ASP A 27 -3.32 13.10 -17.59
CA ASP A 27 -4.25 13.96 -18.34
C ASP A 27 -5.22 14.69 -17.40
N LEU A 28 -5.68 14.00 -16.32
CA LEU A 28 -6.47 14.67 -15.28
C LEU A 28 -5.68 15.80 -14.61
N ALA A 29 -4.42 15.60 -14.28
CA ALA A 29 -3.57 16.63 -13.71
C ALA A 29 -3.43 17.82 -14.66
N ASP A 30 -3.23 17.57 -15.97
CA ASP A 30 -3.13 18.62 -16.99
C ASP A 30 -4.44 19.44 -17.07
N HIS A 31 -5.61 18.80 -17.05
CA HIS A 31 -6.91 19.50 -17.01
C HIS A 31 -7.08 20.33 -15.73
N VAL A 32 -6.74 19.76 -14.58
CA VAL A 32 -6.84 20.45 -13.28
C VAL A 32 -5.91 21.66 -13.23
N TYR A 33 -4.67 21.53 -13.67
CA TYR A 33 -3.70 22.65 -13.62
C TYR A 33 -3.94 23.69 -14.71
N ALA A 34 -4.70 23.42 -15.75
CA ALA A 34 -5.22 24.44 -16.66
C ALA A 34 -6.19 25.40 -15.94
N ILE A 35 -6.96 24.90 -14.97
CA ILE A 35 -7.91 25.70 -14.17
C ILE A 35 -7.24 26.25 -12.91
N TYR A 36 -6.35 25.48 -12.28
CA TYR A 36 -5.65 25.77 -11.03
C TYR A 36 -4.13 25.89 -11.28
N PRO A 37 -3.64 26.94 -11.93
CA PRO A 37 -2.23 27.07 -12.24
C PRO A 37 -1.41 27.18 -10.95
N THR A 38 -0.34 26.38 -10.85
CA THR A 38 0.58 26.36 -9.71
C THR A 38 2.02 26.48 -10.17
N LYS A 39 2.85 27.12 -9.34
CA LYS A 39 4.31 27.17 -9.50
C LYS A 39 5.03 26.25 -8.52
N ALA A 40 4.29 25.40 -7.78
CA ALA A 40 4.86 24.50 -6.79
C ALA A 40 5.75 23.44 -7.46
N LYS A 41 6.97 23.25 -6.96
CA LYS A 41 7.90 22.21 -7.44
C LYS A 41 7.33 20.80 -7.27
N THR A 42 6.47 20.59 -6.28
CA THR A 42 5.83 19.29 -5.94
C THR A 42 4.37 19.20 -6.40
N ALA A 43 4.00 19.92 -7.46
CA ALA A 43 2.61 19.99 -7.94
C ALA A 43 1.98 18.60 -8.16
N MET A 44 2.69 17.69 -8.84
CA MET A 44 2.20 16.35 -9.11
C MET A 44 2.06 15.49 -7.83
N SER A 45 2.95 15.63 -6.85
CA SER A 45 2.83 14.96 -5.55
C SER A 45 1.61 15.46 -4.79
N SER A 46 1.40 16.78 -4.71
CA SER A 46 0.21 17.38 -4.09
C SER A 46 -1.08 16.93 -4.78
N PHE A 47 -1.06 16.83 -6.11
CA PHE A 47 -2.17 16.33 -6.89
C PHE A 47 -2.47 14.84 -6.56
N ARG A 48 -1.45 13.98 -6.59
CA ARG A 48 -1.62 12.55 -6.24
C ARG A 48 -2.13 12.38 -4.81
N ASN A 49 -1.59 13.13 -3.85
CA ASN A 49 -2.09 13.12 -2.47
C ASN A 49 -3.57 13.52 -2.40
N CYS A 50 -4.03 14.46 -3.23
CA CYS A 50 -5.44 14.84 -3.30
C CYS A 50 -6.33 13.68 -3.80
N LEU A 51 -5.80 12.80 -4.68
CA LEU A 51 -6.55 11.63 -5.17
C LEU A 51 -6.61 10.47 -4.15
N HIS A 52 -5.59 10.31 -3.31
CA HIS A 52 -5.40 9.14 -2.44
C HIS A 52 -5.80 9.35 -0.97
N TYR A 53 -6.15 10.56 -0.54
CA TYR A 53 -6.31 10.82 0.90
C TYR A 53 -7.62 10.27 1.46
N ASP A 54 -7.51 9.44 2.51
CA ASP A 54 -8.52 8.54 3.06
C ASP A 54 -9.86 9.16 3.43
N GLU A 55 -9.87 10.27 4.15
CA GLU A 55 -11.11 10.91 4.61
C GLU A 55 -11.52 12.11 3.75
N GLN A 56 -10.60 12.59 2.96
CA GLN A 56 -10.77 13.80 2.15
C GLN A 56 -10.54 13.55 0.65
N GLY A 57 -10.34 12.31 0.23
CA GLY A 57 -10.15 11.95 -1.16
C GLY A 57 -11.35 12.26 -2.04
N VAL A 58 -11.14 12.23 -3.32
CA VAL A 58 -12.20 12.42 -4.32
C VAL A 58 -12.84 11.08 -4.68
N ASN A 59 -14.12 11.10 -5.06
CA ASN A 59 -14.90 9.91 -5.38
C ASN A 59 -14.53 9.36 -6.77
N LEU A 60 -13.51 8.51 -6.83
CA LEU A 60 -13.02 7.86 -8.03
C LEU A 60 -12.60 6.40 -7.76
N VAL A 61 -12.42 5.63 -8.81
CA VAL A 61 -11.82 4.28 -8.79
C VAL A 61 -10.60 4.22 -9.71
N TYR A 62 -9.65 3.35 -9.38
CA TYR A 62 -8.49 3.05 -10.20
C TYR A 62 -8.75 1.78 -11.04
N LEU A 63 -8.87 1.93 -12.35
CA LEU A 63 -8.93 0.80 -13.29
C LEU A 63 -7.58 0.09 -13.43
N ASN A 64 -6.50 0.84 -13.27
CA ASN A 64 -5.11 0.38 -13.17
C ASN A 64 -4.29 1.49 -12.48
N ARG A 65 -2.94 1.36 -12.43
CA ARG A 65 -2.06 2.34 -11.75
C ARG A 65 -2.17 3.77 -12.26
N ASP A 66 -2.50 3.93 -13.54
CA ASP A 66 -2.44 5.21 -14.24
C ASP A 66 -3.79 5.69 -14.76
N THR A 67 -4.83 4.87 -14.72
CA THR A 67 -6.14 5.18 -15.28
C THR A 67 -7.20 5.16 -14.19
N ILE A 68 -7.98 6.22 -14.13
CA ILE A 68 -9.06 6.42 -13.15
C ILE A 68 -10.40 6.65 -13.84
N LEU A 69 -11.47 6.43 -13.08
CA LEU A 69 -12.83 6.68 -13.51
C LEU A 69 -13.62 7.29 -12.33
N PRO A 70 -14.45 8.31 -12.54
CA PRO A 70 -15.33 8.83 -11.50
C PRO A 70 -16.21 7.74 -10.89
N MET A 71 -16.38 7.71 -9.56
CA MET A 71 -17.16 6.71 -8.84
C MET A 71 -18.59 6.60 -9.38
N ARG A 72 -19.23 7.75 -9.71
CA ARG A 72 -20.59 7.80 -10.25
C ARG A 72 -20.77 7.00 -11.57
N ILE A 73 -19.71 6.91 -12.35
CA ILE A 73 -19.70 6.16 -13.62
C ILE A 73 -19.33 4.70 -13.35
N ALA A 74 -18.28 4.48 -12.57
CA ALA A 74 -17.77 3.16 -12.26
C ALA A 74 -18.81 2.29 -11.55
N MET A 75 -19.55 2.86 -10.60
CA MET A 75 -20.53 2.11 -9.79
C MET A 75 -21.89 1.91 -10.48
N ARG A 76 -22.19 2.64 -11.54
CA ARG A 76 -23.50 2.56 -12.20
C ARG A 76 -23.74 1.17 -12.80
N GLY A 77 -24.83 0.53 -12.38
CA GLY A 77 -25.26 -0.78 -12.84
C GLY A 77 -24.48 -1.94 -12.20
N ILE A 78 -23.50 -1.68 -11.33
CA ILE A 78 -22.81 -2.75 -10.59
C ILE A 78 -23.83 -3.54 -9.79
N ARG A 79 -23.65 -4.87 -9.81
CA ARG A 79 -24.48 -5.80 -9.05
C ARG A 79 -23.65 -6.47 -7.96
N PHE A 80 -24.22 -6.57 -6.76
CA PHE A 80 -23.62 -7.26 -5.63
C PHE A 80 -24.66 -8.01 -4.82
N ARG A 81 -24.21 -8.97 -4.02
CA ARG A 81 -25.07 -9.83 -3.21
C ARG A 81 -25.03 -9.41 -1.75
N VAL A 82 -26.20 -9.34 -1.14
CA VAL A 82 -26.39 -9.16 0.29
C VAL A 82 -27.03 -10.44 0.86
N PRO A 83 -26.33 -11.16 1.77
CA PRO A 83 -26.86 -12.42 2.31
C PRO A 83 -28.02 -12.18 3.29
N ILE A 84 -29.00 -13.07 3.27
CA ILE A 84 -30.03 -13.17 4.30
C ILE A 84 -29.52 -14.14 5.36
N ASP A 85 -28.99 -13.61 6.42
CA ASP A 85 -28.54 -14.38 7.58
C ASP A 85 -29.71 -14.64 8.57
N ARG A 86 -29.41 -15.28 9.70
CA ARG A 86 -30.39 -15.56 10.74
C ARG A 86 -30.97 -14.28 11.35
N TYR A 87 -30.18 -13.20 11.44
CA TYR A 87 -30.62 -11.92 11.99
C TYR A 87 -31.58 -11.22 11.02
N ALA A 88 -31.21 -11.15 9.73
CA ALA A 88 -32.03 -10.55 8.70
C ALA A 88 -33.38 -11.25 8.57
N GLU A 89 -33.40 -12.61 8.58
CA GLU A 89 -34.64 -13.40 8.55
C GLU A 89 -35.56 -13.09 9.75
N LYS A 90 -35.01 -12.99 10.96
CA LYS A 90 -35.79 -12.82 12.18
C LYS A 90 -36.25 -11.38 12.40
N GLU A 91 -35.39 -10.42 12.14
CA GLU A 91 -35.59 -9.00 12.48
C GLU A 91 -36.01 -8.16 11.25
N ASN A 92 -36.16 -8.74 10.07
CA ASN A 92 -36.45 -8.05 8.78
C ASN A 92 -35.45 -6.92 8.48
N THR A 93 -34.19 -7.09 8.88
CA THR A 93 -33.22 -6.01 8.96
C THR A 93 -31.91 -6.39 8.28
N ILE A 94 -31.41 -5.52 7.45
CA ILE A 94 -30.14 -5.66 6.75
C ILE A 94 -29.18 -4.59 7.26
N PRO A 95 -27.99 -4.95 7.75
CA PRO A 95 -26.98 -3.98 8.14
C PRO A 95 -26.53 -3.12 6.97
N LEU A 96 -26.39 -1.83 7.20
CA LEU A 96 -25.94 -0.87 6.19
C LEU A 96 -24.50 -1.17 5.74
N LEU A 97 -23.71 -1.82 6.57
CA LEU A 97 -22.33 -2.20 6.26
C LEU A 97 -22.18 -3.06 4.98
N PHE A 98 -23.24 -3.76 4.53
CA PHE A 98 -23.24 -4.48 3.26
C PHE A 98 -23.32 -3.56 2.04
N PHE A 99 -23.66 -2.29 2.24
CA PHE A 99 -23.77 -1.25 1.20
C PHE A 99 -22.64 -0.22 1.26
N ASN A 100 -21.78 -0.24 2.29
CA ASN A 100 -20.84 0.84 2.61
C ASN A 100 -19.98 1.30 1.44
N TYR A 101 -19.55 0.38 0.56
CA TYR A 101 -18.68 0.74 -0.57
C TYR A 101 -19.45 1.19 -1.83
N PHE A 102 -20.77 1.15 -1.77
CA PHE A 102 -21.68 1.56 -2.83
C PHE A 102 -22.47 2.82 -2.49
N ILE A 103 -22.26 3.36 -1.30
CA ILE A 103 -22.87 4.59 -0.80
C ILE A 103 -21.74 5.55 -0.43
N ASP A 104 -21.91 6.84 -0.76
CA ASP A 104 -20.98 7.86 -0.27
C ASP A 104 -20.99 7.87 1.26
N ARG A 105 -19.82 7.80 1.88
CA ARG A 105 -19.64 7.68 3.33
C ARG A 105 -20.18 8.88 4.13
N HIS A 106 -20.41 10.02 3.47
CA HIS A 106 -21.03 11.21 4.09
C HIS A 106 -22.55 11.22 3.97
N THR A 107 -23.13 10.19 3.34
CA THR A 107 -24.57 10.08 3.16
C THR A 107 -25.23 9.57 4.42
N GLU A 108 -26.22 10.31 4.93
CA GLU A 108 -27.10 9.78 5.97
C GLU A 108 -27.93 8.62 5.40
N PRO A 109 -28.05 7.48 6.13
CA PRO A 109 -28.75 6.29 5.64
C PRO A 109 -30.19 6.57 5.16
N LYS A 110 -30.88 7.54 5.76
CA LYS A 110 -32.24 7.97 5.35
C LYS A 110 -32.33 8.57 3.96
N ASN A 111 -31.22 9.02 3.40
CA ASN A 111 -31.14 9.60 2.07
C ASN A 111 -30.91 8.55 0.96
N THR A 112 -30.87 7.27 1.31
CA THR A 112 -30.85 6.18 0.33
C THR A 112 -32.26 5.85 -0.16
N SER A 113 -32.39 5.27 -1.34
CA SER A 113 -33.67 4.82 -1.87
C SER A 113 -33.56 3.45 -2.50
N PHE A 114 -34.56 2.62 -2.29
CA PHE A 114 -34.61 1.26 -2.76
C PHE A 114 -35.86 1.04 -3.61
N MET A 115 -35.70 0.32 -4.69
CA MET A 115 -36.80 -0.08 -5.59
C MET A 115 -36.76 -1.59 -5.82
N ASN A 116 -37.90 -2.21 -6.04
CA ASN A 116 -37.95 -3.60 -6.46
C ASN A 116 -37.74 -3.73 -8.00
N SER A 117 -37.67 -4.95 -8.51
CA SER A 117 -37.49 -5.24 -9.94
C SER A 117 -38.58 -4.67 -10.87
N GLN A 118 -39.70 -4.24 -10.31
CA GLN A 118 -40.80 -3.56 -11.04
C GLN A 118 -40.75 -2.03 -10.90
N ALA A 119 -39.62 -1.51 -10.37
CA ALA A 119 -39.39 -0.09 -10.08
C ALA A 119 -40.39 0.54 -9.07
N TYR A 120 -41.04 -0.27 -8.23
CA TYR A 120 -41.80 0.25 -7.10
C TYR A 120 -40.90 0.53 -5.92
N PRO A 121 -41.11 1.65 -5.21
CA PRO A 121 -40.31 1.98 -4.02
C PRO A 121 -40.51 0.93 -2.91
N ILE A 122 -39.45 0.68 -2.18
CA ILE A 122 -39.42 -0.17 -0.99
C ILE A 122 -39.19 0.73 0.21
N ASP A 123 -40.19 0.80 1.09
CA ASP A 123 -40.11 1.56 2.33
C ASP A 123 -39.21 0.83 3.34
N PHE A 124 -38.41 1.60 4.05
CA PHE A 124 -37.54 1.12 5.13
C PHE A 124 -37.47 2.11 6.29
N ARG A 125 -37.00 1.63 7.42
CA ARG A 125 -36.61 2.45 8.57
C ARG A 125 -35.16 2.22 8.91
N VAL A 126 -34.48 3.27 9.34
CA VAL A 126 -33.12 3.15 9.87
C VAL A 126 -33.19 2.87 11.37
N LYS A 127 -32.46 1.88 11.83
CA LYS A 127 -32.27 1.59 13.25
C LYS A 127 -30.81 1.24 13.52
N THR A 128 -30.34 1.48 14.73
CA THR A 128 -29.01 1.11 15.17
C THR A 128 -29.06 -0.27 15.84
N VAL A 129 -28.17 -1.17 15.44
CA VAL A 129 -28.12 -2.55 15.92
C VAL A 129 -26.72 -2.93 16.36
N LYS A 130 -26.60 -3.96 17.23
CA LYS A 130 -25.29 -4.46 17.65
C LYS A 130 -24.55 -5.06 16.43
N ASN A 131 -23.31 -4.67 16.25
CA ASN A 131 -22.47 -5.18 15.18
C ASN A 131 -22.02 -6.62 15.50
N ILE A 132 -22.49 -7.57 14.70
CA ILE A 132 -22.13 -9.00 14.79
C ILE A 132 -21.46 -9.52 13.50
N TRP A 133 -21.28 -8.66 12.51
CA TRP A 133 -20.84 -9.02 11.16
C TRP A 133 -19.37 -8.72 10.88
N GLU A 134 -18.77 -7.81 11.66
CA GLU A 134 -17.35 -7.49 11.52
C GLU A 134 -16.52 -8.23 12.57
N PRO A 135 -15.30 -8.66 12.20
CA PRO A 135 -14.40 -9.26 13.17
C PRO A 135 -14.08 -8.26 14.29
N LYS A 136 -13.67 -8.77 15.45
CA LYS A 136 -13.26 -7.91 16.56
C LYS A 136 -11.94 -7.24 16.19
N SER A 137 -11.94 -5.93 16.07
CA SER A 137 -10.78 -5.09 15.83
C SER A 137 -10.90 -3.78 16.59
N LEU A 138 -9.84 -2.98 16.68
CA LEU A 138 -9.87 -1.64 17.30
C LEU A 138 -10.83 -0.68 16.61
N TRP A 139 -10.95 -0.84 15.31
CA TRP A 139 -11.74 0.06 14.45
C TRP A 139 -13.20 -0.38 14.33
N ARG A 140 -13.53 -1.55 14.88
CA ARG A 140 -14.89 -2.06 14.86
C ARG A 140 -15.79 -1.21 15.73
N ARG A 141 -16.88 -0.74 15.15
CA ARG A 141 -17.96 -0.11 15.92
C ARG A 141 -18.81 -1.19 16.58
N ASP A 142 -19.14 -1.03 17.86
CA ASP A 142 -20.02 -1.95 18.59
C ASP A 142 -21.44 -1.95 18.04
N PHE A 143 -21.86 -0.85 17.44
CA PHE A 143 -23.17 -0.66 16.84
C PHE A 143 -23.03 -0.12 15.42
N VAL A 144 -23.94 -0.56 14.56
CA VAL A 144 -24.02 -0.15 13.16
C VAL A 144 -25.46 0.20 12.78
N ASP A 145 -25.61 1.08 11.81
CA ASP A 145 -26.92 1.36 11.24
C ASP A 145 -27.38 0.21 10.37
N ALA A 146 -28.67 -0.01 10.37
CA ALA A 146 -29.31 -1.09 9.64
C ALA A 146 -30.66 -0.64 9.05
N LEU A 147 -31.04 -1.26 7.96
CA LEU A 147 -32.23 -0.97 7.19
C LEU A 147 -33.31 -2.02 7.50
N GLU A 148 -34.42 -1.59 8.09
CA GLU A 148 -35.55 -2.45 8.43
C GLU A 148 -36.59 -2.41 7.32
N PHE A 149 -36.81 -3.53 6.62
CA PHE A 149 -37.68 -3.67 5.46
C PHE A 149 -39.00 -4.42 5.77
N ASN A 150 -39.66 -4.13 6.87
CA ASN A 150 -40.77 -4.90 7.43
C ASN A 150 -41.86 -5.27 6.42
N GLU A 151 -42.41 -4.29 5.70
CA GLU A 151 -43.54 -4.53 4.80
C GLU A 151 -43.12 -5.30 3.54
N TRP A 152 -41.89 -5.05 3.07
CA TRP A 152 -41.38 -5.77 1.91
C TRP A 152 -41.02 -7.22 2.26
N PHE A 153 -40.39 -7.46 3.41
CA PHE A 153 -40.04 -8.80 3.88
C PHE A 153 -41.27 -9.67 4.16
N LYS A 154 -42.36 -9.09 4.67
CA LYS A 154 -43.65 -9.81 4.80
C LYS A 154 -44.16 -10.32 3.45
N LYS A 155 -43.91 -9.60 2.35
CA LYS A 155 -44.33 -10.00 0.99
C LYS A 155 -43.43 -11.07 0.40
N ILE A 156 -42.10 -10.90 0.46
CA ILE A 156 -41.11 -11.83 -0.14
C ILE A 156 -40.81 -13.04 0.72
N LYS A 157 -41.04 -12.97 2.05
CA LYS A 157 -40.80 -14.02 3.05
C LYS A 157 -39.41 -14.66 2.90
N PRO A 158 -38.34 -13.86 2.97
CA PRO A 158 -36.99 -14.37 2.74
C PRO A 158 -36.62 -15.34 3.85
N GLN A 159 -35.83 -16.37 3.53
CA GLN A 159 -35.36 -17.38 4.45
C GLN A 159 -33.84 -17.26 4.61
N ARG A 160 -33.34 -17.71 5.74
CA ARG A 160 -31.88 -17.85 5.95
C ARG A 160 -31.24 -18.62 4.80
N GLY A 161 -30.21 -18.02 4.23
CA GLY A 161 -29.49 -18.56 3.07
C GLY A 161 -29.99 -18.04 1.72
N ASP A 162 -31.12 -17.32 1.68
CA ASP A 162 -31.50 -16.52 0.51
C ASP A 162 -30.59 -15.29 0.37
N SER A 163 -30.77 -14.51 -0.67
CA SER A 163 -29.99 -13.29 -0.93
C SER A 163 -30.90 -12.16 -1.42
N LEU A 164 -30.38 -10.94 -1.25
CA LEU A 164 -30.80 -9.81 -2.05
C LEU A 164 -29.75 -9.54 -3.12
N LEU A 165 -30.15 -9.53 -4.38
CA LEU A 165 -29.33 -9.04 -5.46
C LEU A 165 -29.58 -7.54 -5.58
N VAL A 166 -28.52 -6.75 -5.37
CA VAL A 166 -28.58 -5.31 -5.35
C VAL A 166 -27.89 -4.76 -6.58
N THR A 167 -28.56 -3.86 -7.31
CA THR A 167 -27.99 -3.11 -8.43
C THR A 167 -27.88 -1.64 -8.05
N VAL A 168 -26.72 -1.02 -8.28
CA VAL A 168 -26.52 0.42 -8.10
C VAL A 168 -27.13 1.14 -9.31
N GLU A 169 -28.34 1.70 -9.16
CA GLU A 169 -28.99 2.47 -10.23
C GLU A 169 -28.34 3.83 -10.42
N ASP A 170 -28.12 4.54 -9.32
CA ASP A 170 -27.47 5.83 -9.31
C ASP A 170 -26.67 6.01 -8.01
N TRP A 171 -25.36 6.02 -8.16
CA TRP A 171 -24.44 6.16 -7.02
C TRP A 171 -24.55 7.54 -6.36
N LYS A 172 -24.71 8.62 -7.12
CA LYS A 172 -24.76 9.99 -6.61
C LYS A 172 -26.03 10.28 -5.79
N SER A 173 -27.16 9.72 -6.21
CA SER A 173 -28.44 9.85 -5.49
C SER A 173 -28.76 8.65 -4.59
N HIS A 174 -27.81 7.71 -4.43
CA HIS A 174 -27.89 6.52 -3.58
C HIS A 174 -29.16 5.69 -3.86
N LYS A 175 -29.43 5.43 -5.14
CA LYS A 175 -30.55 4.62 -5.61
C LYS A 175 -30.13 3.20 -5.91
N PHE A 176 -30.89 2.24 -5.38
CA PHE A 176 -30.63 0.83 -5.53
C PHE A 176 -31.87 0.10 -6.01
N LEU A 177 -31.68 -0.85 -6.93
CA LEU A 177 -32.66 -1.85 -7.27
C LEU A 177 -32.36 -3.11 -6.46
N ILE A 178 -33.38 -3.70 -5.81
CA ILE A 178 -33.23 -4.91 -5.01
C ILE A 178 -34.15 -6.01 -5.51
N GLU A 179 -33.59 -7.20 -5.69
CA GLU A 179 -34.29 -8.42 -6.08
C GLU A 179 -34.07 -9.51 -5.04
N HIS A 180 -35.13 -10.22 -4.64
CA HIS A 180 -34.99 -11.38 -3.78
C HIS A 180 -34.63 -12.61 -4.60
N GLU A 181 -33.56 -13.29 -4.19
CA GLU A 181 -33.14 -14.56 -4.76
C GLU A 181 -33.18 -15.67 -3.72
N SER A 182 -34.02 -16.65 -3.95
CA SER A 182 -34.05 -17.86 -3.12
C SER A 182 -32.76 -18.68 -3.35
N ARG A 183 -32.20 -19.26 -2.28
CA ARG A 183 -31.00 -20.10 -2.33
C ARG A 183 -31.07 -21.23 -3.37
N ARG A 184 -32.30 -21.72 -3.70
CA ARG A 184 -32.51 -22.77 -4.68
C ARG A 184 -32.33 -22.31 -6.12
N LYS A 185 -32.38 -21.01 -6.38
CA LYS A 185 -32.24 -20.40 -7.70
C LYS A 185 -30.83 -19.92 -8.00
N ARG A 186 -29.91 -20.04 -7.05
CA ARG A 186 -28.52 -19.59 -7.21
C ARG A 186 -27.81 -20.36 -8.31
N ASP A 187 -27.18 -19.65 -9.22
CA ASP A 187 -26.22 -20.21 -10.17
C ASP A 187 -24.84 -20.36 -9.49
N VAL A 188 -24.61 -21.55 -8.95
CA VAL A 188 -23.40 -21.85 -8.19
C VAL A 188 -22.13 -21.71 -9.05
N ASP A 189 -22.19 -22.10 -10.32
CA ASP A 189 -21.04 -22.03 -11.22
C ASP A 189 -20.71 -20.57 -11.58
N ALA A 190 -21.73 -19.75 -11.80
CA ALA A 190 -21.52 -18.32 -12.01
C ALA A 190 -20.95 -17.64 -10.76
N ILE A 191 -21.47 -17.96 -9.57
CA ILE A 191 -20.94 -17.45 -8.29
C ILE A 191 -19.47 -17.81 -8.15
N GLN A 192 -19.08 -19.07 -8.38
CA GLN A 192 -17.68 -19.50 -8.24
C GLN A 192 -16.74 -18.77 -9.20
N ARG A 193 -17.15 -18.56 -10.45
CA ARG A 193 -16.38 -17.80 -11.44
C ARG A 193 -16.17 -16.36 -10.99
N PHE A 194 -17.23 -15.71 -10.53
CA PHE A 194 -17.17 -14.35 -10.02
C PHE A 194 -16.26 -14.25 -8.79
N ASN A 195 -16.45 -15.14 -7.81
CA ASN A 195 -15.66 -15.15 -6.57
C ASN A 195 -14.17 -15.30 -6.86
N LYS A 196 -13.84 -16.19 -7.79
CA LYS A 196 -12.46 -16.40 -8.21
C LYS A 196 -11.88 -15.16 -8.87
N GLU A 197 -12.58 -14.57 -9.82
CA GLU A 197 -12.11 -13.35 -10.50
C GLU A 197 -11.96 -12.19 -9.51
N PHE A 198 -12.97 -11.98 -8.65
CA PHE A 198 -12.96 -10.95 -7.62
C PHE A 198 -11.72 -11.10 -6.70
N PHE A 199 -11.51 -12.30 -6.17
CA PHE A 199 -10.40 -12.54 -5.27
C PHE A 199 -9.04 -12.47 -5.99
N ASP A 200 -8.94 -12.93 -7.22
CA ASP A 200 -7.70 -12.83 -8.01
C ASP A 200 -7.30 -11.35 -8.24
N ILE A 201 -8.27 -10.47 -8.52
CA ILE A 201 -8.02 -9.03 -8.65
C ILE A 201 -7.57 -8.45 -7.31
N LEU A 202 -8.32 -8.72 -6.24
CA LEU A 202 -8.01 -8.21 -4.88
C LEU A 202 -6.63 -8.70 -4.41
N PHE A 203 -6.33 -9.98 -4.61
CA PHE A 203 -5.05 -10.55 -4.21
C PHE A 203 -3.88 -9.98 -5.02
N ASN A 204 -4.05 -9.73 -6.32
CA ASN A 204 -3.06 -9.02 -7.12
C ASN A 204 -2.81 -7.59 -6.60
N MET A 205 -3.85 -6.88 -6.14
CA MET A 205 -3.68 -5.55 -5.53
C MET A 205 -2.91 -5.63 -4.22
N LEU A 206 -3.18 -6.66 -3.38
CA LEU A 206 -2.39 -6.92 -2.18
C LEU A 206 -0.92 -7.25 -2.52
N GLU A 207 -0.70 -8.04 -3.58
CA GLU A 207 0.64 -8.34 -4.08
C GLU A 207 1.39 -7.12 -4.62
N GLU A 208 0.66 -6.14 -5.14
CA GLU A 208 1.21 -4.88 -5.65
C GLU A 208 1.42 -3.84 -4.54
N SER A 209 0.81 -4.03 -3.36
CA SER A 209 1.02 -3.14 -2.23
C SER A 209 2.45 -3.24 -1.72
N ARG A 210 2.95 -2.15 -1.15
CA ARG A 210 4.34 -2.05 -0.69
C ARG A 210 4.58 -2.84 0.60
N ASP A 211 3.71 -2.66 1.55
CA ASP A 211 3.79 -3.14 2.92
C ASP A 211 3.00 -4.44 3.18
N GLY A 212 2.47 -5.07 2.11
CA GLY A 212 1.71 -6.32 2.23
C GLY A 212 0.35 -6.15 2.88
N SER A 213 -0.16 -4.92 2.92
CA SER A 213 -1.47 -4.57 3.45
C SER A 213 -2.22 -3.62 2.53
N ILE A 214 -3.55 -3.70 2.51
CA ILE A 214 -4.41 -2.79 1.75
C ILE A 214 -5.67 -2.43 2.54
N PHE A 215 -6.11 -1.17 2.40
CA PHE A 215 -7.36 -0.70 3.01
C PHE A 215 -8.56 -1.10 2.15
N LEU A 216 -9.43 -1.93 2.71
CA LEU A 216 -10.59 -2.49 1.99
C LEU A 216 -11.53 -1.42 1.44
N HIS A 217 -11.72 -0.31 2.16
CA HIS A 217 -12.61 0.76 1.71
C HIS A 217 -12.10 1.49 0.46
N GLN A 218 -10.79 1.44 0.20
CA GLN A 218 -10.20 2.01 -1.02
C GLN A 218 -10.27 1.02 -2.19
N VAL A 219 -9.98 -0.25 -1.93
CA VAL A 219 -9.76 -1.23 -3.00
C VAL A 219 -11.01 -1.99 -3.42
N ILE A 220 -12.01 -2.16 -2.57
CA ILE A 220 -13.24 -2.89 -2.95
C ILE A 220 -13.96 -2.24 -4.13
N PRO A 221 -14.18 -0.90 -4.19
CA PRO A 221 -14.72 -0.26 -5.39
C PRO A 221 -13.85 -0.46 -6.62
N ASP A 222 -12.52 -0.43 -6.46
CA ASP A 222 -11.58 -0.66 -7.57
C ASP A 222 -11.68 -2.10 -8.11
N VAL A 223 -11.84 -3.09 -7.22
CA VAL A 223 -12.03 -4.49 -7.62
C VAL A 223 -13.29 -4.64 -8.47
N PHE A 224 -14.42 -4.08 -8.00
CA PHE A 224 -15.67 -4.12 -8.77
C PHE A 224 -15.56 -3.45 -10.14
N ALA A 225 -14.83 -2.33 -10.22
CA ALA A 225 -14.62 -1.61 -11.48
C ALA A 225 -13.71 -2.35 -12.47
N ARG A 226 -12.91 -3.32 -11.99
CA ARG A 226 -11.97 -4.13 -12.80
C ARG A 226 -12.51 -5.51 -13.18
N LEU A 227 -13.67 -5.93 -12.64
CA LEU A 227 -14.30 -7.18 -13.03
C LEU A 227 -14.66 -7.17 -14.53
N SER A 228 -14.58 -8.33 -15.17
CA SER A 228 -14.95 -8.48 -16.59
C SER A 228 -16.42 -8.22 -16.86
N ASP A 229 -17.29 -8.60 -15.92
CA ASP A 229 -18.74 -8.34 -15.98
C ASP A 229 -19.31 -7.91 -14.61
N PRO A 230 -19.07 -6.64 -14.19
CA PRO A 230 -19.54 -6.16 -12.90
C PRO A 230 -21.06 -5.92 -12.83
N ARG A 231 -21.74 -6.00 -13.97
CA ARG A 231 -23.19 -5.80 -14.12
C ARG A 231 -23.97 -7.10 -14.31
N GLY A 232 -23.26 -8.19 -14.47
CA GLY A 232 -23.82 -9.52 -14.63
C GLY A 232 -24.34 -10.15 -13.35
N TYR A 233 -24.39 -11.47 -13.32
CA TYR A 233 -24.83 -12.20 -12.15
C TYR A 233 -23.75 -12.16 -11.05
N PRO A 234 -24.05 -11.62 -9.86
CA PRO A 234 -23.02 -11.37 -8.84
C PRO A 234 -22.64 -12.65 -8.08
N GLY A 235 -21.39 -12.71 -7.66
CA GLY A 235 -20.88 -13.71 -6.74
C GLY A 235 -21.46 -13.59 -5.32
N ASP A 236 -20.78 -14.20 -4.36
CA ASP A 236 -21.09 -14.03 -2.97
C ASP A 236 -20.75 -12.60 -2.49
N ASN A 237 -21.14 -12.25 -1.27
CA ASN A 237 -20.75 -10.98 -0.71
C ASN A 237 -19.21 -10.91 -0.61
N TRP A 238 -18.63 -9.77 -0.93
CA TRP A 238 -17.18 -9.61 -0.93
C TRP A 238 -16.54 -10.01 0.42
N ARG A 239 -17.23 -9.84 1.55
CA ARG A 239 -16.75 -10.27 2.87
C ARG A 239 -16.62 -11.79 2.93
N GLU A 240 -17.63 -12.52 2.46
CA GLU A 240 -17.62 -13.99 2.41
C GLU A 240 -16.51 -14.49 1.47
N ILE A 241 -16.29 -13.80 0.34
CA ILE A 241 -15.20 -14.13 -0.60
C ILE A 241 -13.85 -13.99 0.11
N VAL A 242 -13.60 -12.86 0.77
CA VAL A 242 -12.34 -12.59 1.47
C VAL A 242 -12.12 -13.56 2.64
N GLU A 243 -13.14 -13.82 3.45
CA GLU A 243 -13.07 -14.71 4.61
C GLU A 243 -12.86 -16.19 4.21
N SER A 244 -13.26 -16.57 3.01
CA SER A 244 -13.09 -17.94 2.51
C SER A 244 -11.65 -18.30 2.11
N ASP A 245 -10.80 -17.30 1.83
CA ASP A 245 -9.43 -17.55 1.38
C ASP A 245 -8.42 -17.50 2.54
N LYS A 246 -7.76 -18.64 2.77
CA LYS A 246 -6.81 -18.78 3.88
C LYS A 246 -5.48 -18.05 3.70
N ARG A 247 -5.20 -17.52 2.53
CA ARG A 247 -3.96 -16.77 2.25
C ARG A 247 -3.97 -15.37 2.85
N VAL A 248 -5.14 -14.88 3.21
CA VAL A 248 -5.33 -13.53 3.74
C VAL A 248 -6.08 -13.56 5.06
N LYS A 249 -5.92 -12.48 5.84
CA LYS A 249 -6.75 -12.17 7.00
C LYS A 249 -7.27 -10.75 6.89
N ASN A 250 -8.44 -10.52 7.46
CA ASN A 250 -9.18 -9.28 7.39
C ASN A 250 -9.59 -8.86 8.81
N ASP A 251 -9.27 -7.64 9.21
CA ASP A 251 -9.68 -7.07 10.49
C ASP A 251 -10.94 -6.18 10.38
N GLY A 252 -11.60 -6.18 9.23
CA GLY A 252 -12.76 -5.33 8.91
C GLY A 252 -12.39 -4.04 8.18
N THR A 253 -11.15 -3.61 8.24
CA THR A 253 -10.63 -2.37 7.62
C THR A 253 -9.46 -2.64 6.70
N ILE A 254 -8.54 -3.49 7.14
CA ILE A 254 -7.29 -3.80 6.44
C ILE A 254 -7.26 -5.28 6.08
N LEU A 255 -6.78 -5.58 4.87
CA LEU A 255 -6.47 -6.91 4.40
C LEU A 255 -4.96 -7.12 4.39
N ASN A 256 -4.51 -8.21 5.01
CA ASN A 256 -3.11 -8.64 5.09
C ASN A 256 -2.96 -10.08 4.63
N TYR A 257 -1.73 -10.51 4.37
CA TYR A 257 -1.44 -11.95 4.31
C TYR A 257 -1.73 -12.61 5.66
N SER A 258 -2.26 -13.85 5.65
CA SER A 258 -2.67 -14.54 6.88
C SER A 258 -1.53 -14.77 7.87
N GLU A 259 -0.31 -14.90 7.37
CA GLU A 259 0.91 -15.11 8.15
C GLU A 259 1.58 -13.83 8.66
N ASP A 260 1.17 -12.65 8.14
CA ASP A 260 1.73 -11.36 8.56
C ASP A 260 0.94 -10.80 9.76
N LEU A 261 1.63 -10.04 10.58
CA LEU A 261 0.93 -9.23 11.58
C LEU A 261 0.24 -8.06 10.89
N SER A 262 -1.02 -7.83 11.22
CA SER A 262 -1.69 -6.60 10.79
C SER A 262 -0.99 -5.38 11.42
N PRO A 263 -1.11 -4.18 10.84
CA PRO A 263 -0.58 -2.96 11.44
C PRO A 263 -1.02 -2.76 12.88
N PHE A 264 -2.24 -3.21 13.21
CA PHE A 264 -2.78 -3.18 14.56
C PHE A 264 -2.12 -4.20 15.50
N GLU A 265 -1.97 -5.44 15.07
CA GLU A 265 -1.25 -6.45 15.85
C GLU A 265 0.19 -6.01 16.14
N ARG A 266 0.86 -5.35 15.18
CA ARG A 266 2.20 -4.75 15.38
C ARG A 266 2.20 -3.67 16.44
N MET A 267 1.19 -2.78 16.45
CA MET A 267 1.07 -1.71 17.43
C MET A 267 0.81 -2.23 18.86
N LEU A 268 0.19 -3.40 19.00
CA LEU A 268 -0.06 -4.03 20.30
C LEU A 268 1.13 -4.83 20.83
N LEU A 269 2.09 -5.18 19.97
CA LEU A 269 3.29 -5.86 20.40
C LEU A 269 4.18 -4.85 21.12
N THR A 270 4.53 -5.15 22.37
CA THR A 270 5.62 -4.47 23.06
C THR A 270 6.94 -4.88 22.40
N ASP A 271 7.98 -4.04 22.50
CA ASP A 271 9.30 -4.26 21.89
C ASP A 271 9.92 -5.66 22.14
N ALA A 272 9.44 -6.38 23.15
CA ALA A 272 9.89 -7.71 23.54
C ALA A 272 9.09 -8.87 22.88
N GLU A 273 7.88 -8.63 22.36
CA GLU A 273 6.97 -9.65 21.79
C GLU A 273 6.97 -9.65 20.27
N GLN A 274 8.13 -9.53 19.68
CA GLN A 274 8.32 -9.27 18.28
C GLN A 274 7.87 -10.41 17.35
N LEU A 275 7.68 -10.01 16.12
CA LEU A 275 7.36 -10.76 14.91
C LEU A 275 7.68 -12.28 14.99
N PRO A 276 6.77 -13.18 14.62
CA PRO A 276 6.90 -14.64 14.83
C PRO A 276 8.17 -15.29 14.24
N TRP A 277 8.82 -14.62 13.27
CA TRP A 277 10.07 -15.07 12.66
C TRP A 277 11.33 -14.47 13.31
N ILE A 278 11.19 -13.50 14.21
CA ILE A 278 12.29 -12.97 15.00
C ILE A 278 12.37 -13.83 16.26
N ASN A 279 13.08 -14.91 16.15
CA ASN A 279 13.39 -15.70 17.31
C ASN A 279 14.48 -14.96 18.11
N ASN A 280 14.06 -14.12 19.06
CA ASN A 280 14.97 -13.47 20.01
C ASN A 280 15.75 -14.48 20.88
N SER A 281 15.48 -15.77 20.76
CA SER A 281 16.31 -16.80 21.34
C SER A 281 17.62 -16.93 20.54
N TYR A 282 18.46 -15.91 20.67
CA TYR A 282 19.87 -15.99 20.36
C TYR A 282 20.44 -17.23 21.06
N LYS A 283 20.77 -18.26 20.29
CA LYS A 283 21.39 -19.46 20.83
C LYS A 283 22.84 -19.12 21.20
N ALA A 284 23.25 -19.43 22.41
CA ALA A 284 24.64 -19.21 22.85
C ALA A 284 25.69 -19.82 21.88
N ALA A 285 25.31 -20.84 21.11
CA ALA A 285 26.09 -21.42 20.02
C ALA A 285 26.48 -20.44 18.92
N GLN A 286 25.65 -19.40 18.64
CA GLN A 286 25.87 -18.42 17.56
C GLN A 286 26.83 -17.28 17.96
N LYS A 287 27.30 -17.26 19.18
CA LYS A 287 28.17 -16.16 19.71
C LYS A 287 29.42 -15.89 18.86
N ASN A 288 29.96 -16.92 18.23
CA ASN A 288 31.15 -16.85 17.39
C ASN A 288 30.87 -16.92 15.89
N ASP A 289 29.59 -16.89 15.50
CA ASP A 289 29.22 -16.91 14.09
C ASP A 289 29.38 -15.51 13.49
N VAL A 290 29.95 -15.47 12.30
CA VAL A 290 30.09 -14.28 11.47
C VAL A 290 29.23 -14.47 10.23
N TYR A 291 28.30 -13.57 10.04
CA TYR A 291 27.41 -13.55 8.89
C TYR A 291 28.02 -12.69 7.78
N CYS A 292 28.11 -13.25 6.58
CA CYS A 292 28.63 -12.58 5.40
C CYS A 292 27.46 -12.16 4.51
N PHE A 293 27.35 -10.86 4.23
CA PHE A 293 26.33 -10.28 3.39
C PHE A 293 26.93 -9.58 2.18
N LYS A 294 26.29 -9.75 1.02
CA LYS A 294 26.55 -8.92 -0.14
C LYS A 294 25.44 -7.87 -0.27
N ALA A 295 25.78 -6.62 0.00
CA ALA A 295 24.88 -5.48 -0.17
C ALA A 295 25.12 -4.80 -1.53
N MET A 296 24.06 -4.52 -2.26
CA MET A 296 24.09 -3.93 -3.61
C MET A 296 23.13 -2.75 -3.66
N LEU A 297 23.53 -1.66 -4.30
CA LEU A 297 22.67 -0.51 -4.54
C LEU A 297 21.52 -0.87 -5.50
N GLY A 298 20.27 -0.62 -5.11
CA GLY A 298 19.09 -1.09 -5.84
C GLY A 298 18.99 -0.61 -7.28
N PHE A 299 19.23 0.68 -7.53
CA PHE A 299 19.21 1.26 -8.87
C PHE A 299 20.48 0.98 -9.69
N ASN A 300 21.57 0.53 -9.04
CA ASN A 300 22.82 0.17 -9.72
C ASN A 300 23.54 -1.00 -9.00
N PRO A 301 23.12 -2.25 -9.24
CA PRO A 301 23.71 -3.42 -8.57
C PRO A 301 25.19 -3.68 -8.86
N SER A 302 25.80 -2.93 -9.82
CA SER A 302 27.26 -2.99 -10.04
C SER A 302 28.06 -2.32 -8.91
N ILE A 303 27.40 -1.52 -8.07
CA ILE A 303 27.92 -0.94 -6.84
C ILE A 303 27.54 -1.86 -5.71
N TRP A 304 28.52 -2.55 -5.14
CA TRP A 304 28.29 -3.55 -4.09
C TRP A 304 29.40 -3.59 -3.05
N ARG A 305 29.05 -4.15 -1.89
CA ARG A 305 29.95 -4.38 -0.73
C ARG A 305 29.73 -5.78 -0.18
N ILE A 306 30.82 -6.44 0.21
CA ILE A 306 30.77 -7.62 1.07
C ILE A 306 31.02 -7.17 2.50
N ILE A 307 30.07 -7.45 3.37
CA ILE A 307 30.08 -7.03 4.78
C ILE A 307 30.02 -8.26 5.66
N GLU A 308 30.93 -8.33 6.62
CA GLU A 308 30.89 -9.33 7.68
C GLU A 308 30.47 -8.68 9.01
N ILE A 309 29.52 -9.31 9.66
CA ILE A 309 28.97 -8.89 10.95
C ILE A 309 28.78 -10.11 11.85
N LYS A 310 29.06 -9.98 13.16
CA LYS A 310 28.79 -11.09 14.08
C LYS A 310 27.30 -11.29 14.30
N ALA A 311 26.89 -12.52 14.48
CA ALA A 311 25.48 -12.84 14.79
C ALA A 311 24.96 -12.14 16.06
N VAL A 312 25.86 -11.80 17.01
CA VAL A 312 25.53 -11.05 18.24
C VAL A 312 25.32 -9.56 18.03
N GLN A 313 25.81 -9.01 16.93
CA GLN A 313 25.72 -7.58 16.64
C GLN A 313 24.30 -7.21 16.22
N THR A 314 23.94 -5.97 16.43
CA THR A 314 22.60 -5.46 16.24
C THR A 314 22.36 -4.96 14.81
N PHE A 315 21.09 -4.74 14.46
CA PHE A 315 20.74 -4.06 13.22
C PHE A 315 21.15 -2.59 13.23
N SER A 316 21.26 -1.94 14.40
CA SER A 316 21.87 -0.60 14.51
C SER A 316 23.33 -0.61 14.03
N GLU A 317 24.13 -1.59 14.46
CA GLU A 317 25.51 -1.76 13.99
C GLU A 317 25.58 -2.13 12.49
N PHE A 318 24.54 -2.83 11.98
CA PHE A 318 24.45 -3.17 10.57
C PHE A 318 24.06 -1.94 9.72
N ASP A 319 23.13 -1.11 10.18
CA ASP A 319 22.79 0.18 9.57
C ASP A 319 24.03 1.08 9.50
N GLU A 320 24.76 1.21 10.61
CA GLU A 320 25.98 2.03 10.67
C GLU A 320 27.02 1.62 9.62
N ILE A 321 27.31 0.33 9.48
CA ILE A 321 28.29 -0.14 8.49
C ILE A 321 27.77 0.00 7.05
N LEU A 322 26.45 -0.16 6.81
CA LEU A 322 25.86 0.07 5.51
C LEU A 322 25.97 1.54 5.09
N ARG A 323 25.58 2.47 5.97
CA ARG A 323 25.75 3.92 5.72
C ARG A 323 27.19 4.25 5.40
N LYS A 324 28.14 3.86 6.23
CA LYS A 324 29.58 4.05 5.99
C LYS A 324 30.06 3.45 4.68
N SER A 325 29.56 2.27 4.33
CA SER A 325 30.04 1.54 3.16
C SER A 325 29.60 2.15 1.83
N PHE A 326 28.42 2.80 1.82
CA PHE A 326 27.84 3.47 0.65
C PHE A 326 27.98 5.00 0.71
N ASN A 327 28.66 5.54 1.71
CA ASN A 327 28.88 6.97 1.91
C ASN A 327 27.57 7.76 2.14
N HIS A 328 26.62 7.18 2.85
CA HIS A 328 25.39 7.87 3.26
C HIS A 328 25.65 8.76 4.49
N ASP A 329 24.85 9.80 4.65
CA ASP A 329 24.92 10.66 5.82
C ASP A 329 24.67 9.85 7.09
N MET A 330 25.56 10.05 8.08
CA MET A 330 25.52 9.35 9.37
C MET A 330 24.65 10.05 10.41
N SER A 331 24.34 11.32 10.21
CA SER A 331 23.72 12.20 11.20
C SER A 331 22.25 12.49 10.92
N ASP A 332 21.77 12.19 9.74
CA ASP A 332 20.41 12.48 9.30
C ASP A 332 19.78 11.25 8.63
N HIS A 333 18.48 11.31 8.38
CA HIS A 333 17.66 10.33 7.70
C HIS A 333 17.46 8.98 8.43
N MET A 334 16.27 8.44 8.28
CA MET A 334 15.89 7.11 8.80
C MET A 334 16.40 6.00 7.88
N GLY A 335 16.77 4.86 8.46
CA GLY A 335 16.98 3.60 7.73
C GLY A 335 15.93 2.56 8.11
N GLY A 336 15.73 1.56 7.26
CA GLY A 336 14.82 0.45 7.56
C GLY A 336 15.23 -0.83 6.87
N PHE A 337 14.82 -1.95 7.47
CA PHE A 337 15.12 -3.30 6.97
C PHE A 337 13.85 -4.10 6.72
N TRP A 338 13.87 -4.87 5.64
CA TRP A 338 12.83 -5.84 5.27
C TRP A 338 13.46 -7.18 4.92
N LYS A 339 12.80 -8.26 5.29
CA LYS A 339 13.10 -9.60 4.76
C LYS A 339 12.33 -9.80 3.46
N LEU A 340 13.01 -10.24 2.41
CA LEU A 340 12.42 -10.52 1.11
C LEU A 340 12.14 -12.02 0.99
N ILE A 341 10.88 -12.41 1.05
CA ILE A 341 10.46 -13.82 0.95
C ILE A 341 10.10 -14.12 -0.51
N PRO A 342 10.73 -15.12 -1.15
CA PRO A 342 10.42 -15.47 -2.53
C PRO A 342 8.95 -15.90 -2.69
N ARG A 343 8.29 -15.40 -3.73
CA ARG A 343 6.93 -15.81 -4.11
C ARG A 343 6.97 -16.87 -5.21
N GLY A 344 6.13 -17.87 -5.09
CA GLY A 344 6.04 -18.92 -6.10
C GLY A 344 5.30 -18.52 -7.38
N LYS A 345 4.43 -17.49 -7.32
CA LYS A 345 3.64 -16.96 -8.45
C LYS A 345 3.28 -15.50 -8.17
N GLY A 346 3.21 -14.67 -9.22
CA GLY A 346 2.85 -13.25 -9.15
C GLY A 346 3.81 -12.34 -9.91
N LYS A 347 3.47 -11.06 -10.06
CA LYS A 347 4.31 -10.08 -10.78
C LYS A 347 5.55 -9.68 -9.97
N LYS A 348 5.42 -9.58 -8.64
CA LYS A 348 6.55 -9.34 -7.74
C LYS A 348 7.23 -10.65 -7.39
N LYS A 349 8.56 -10.68 -7.50
CA LYS A 349 9.38 -11.86 -7.16
C LYS A 349 9.43 -12.15 -5.66
N PHE A 350 9.28 -11.14 -4.84
CA PHE A 350 9.41 -11.20 -3.39
C PHE A 350 8.21 -10.55 -2.70
N ARG A 351 7.90 -11.03 -1.52
CA ARG A 351 7.11 -10.36 -0.50
C ARG A 351 8.08 -9.67 0.46
N GLU A 352 7.83 -8.42 0.72
CA GLU A 352 8.58 -7.62 1.67
C GLU A 352 7.95 -7.77 3.06
N VAL A 353 8.74 -8.17 4.04
CA VAL A 353 8.29 -8.29 5.43
C VAL A 353 9.19 -7.41 6.27
N GLU A 354 8.60 -6.38 6.84
CA GLU A 354 9.32 -5.40 7.64
C GLU A 354 9.99 -6.03 8.86
N ILE A 355 11.27 -5.74 9.06
CA ILE A 355 12.03 -6.08 10.25
C ILE A 355 11.95 -4.92 11.24
N GLY A 356 12.05 -3.69 10.73
CA GLY A 356 11.91 -2.46 11.48
C GLY A 356 12.80 -1.34 10.96
N ASP A 357 12.69 -0.18 11.61
CA ASP A 357 13.39 1.06 11.31
C ASP A 357 14.52 1.36 12.30
N ILE A 358 15.43 2.25 11.89
CA ILE A 358 16.54 2.76 12.70
C ILE A 358 16.69 4.25 12.39
N ASN A 359 16.72 5.09 13.43
CA ASN A 359 16.99 6.52 13.31
C ASN A 359 18.50 6.82 13.31
N PRO A 360 18.94 8.05 12.99
CA PRO A 360 20.35 8.40 12.98
C PRO A 360 21.08 8.26 14.32
N LEU A 361 20.35 8.21 15.44
CA LEU A 361 20.90 7.98 16.77
C LEU A 361 21.11 6.49 17.08
N GLY A 362 20.76 5.59 16.14
CA GLY A 362 20.85 4.16 16.31
C GLY A 362 19.70 3.55 17.13
N GLU A 363 18.60 4.29 17.30
CA GLU A 363 17.38 3.86 17.97
C GLU A 363 16.30 3.51 16.92
N GLY A 364 15.30 2.72 17.30
CA GLY A 364 14.18 2.34 16.43
C GLY A 364 13.72 0.91 16.69
N THR A 365 12.72 0.48 15.94
CA THR A 365 12.10 -0.83 16.16
C THR A 365 13.01 -2.01 15.81
N ALA A 366 14.01 -1.81 14.94
CA ALA A 366 15.03 -2.82 14.61
C ALA A 366 16.33 -2.67 15.38
N ALA A 367 16.55 -1.55 16.09
CA ALA A 367 17.88 -1.16 16.60
C ALA A 367 18.55 -2.24 17.44
N ASP A 368 17.84 -2.80 18.42
CA ASP A 368 18.36 -3.80 19.36
C ASP A 368 18.24 -5.24 18.86
N LEU A 369 17.63 -5.46 17.70
CA LEU A 369 17.53 -6.78 17.10
C LEU A 369 18.92 -7.28 16.71
N ARG A 370 19.23 -8.51 17.09
CA ARG A 370 20.48 -9.14 16.69
C ARG A 370 20.36 -9.79 15.32
N VAL A 371 21.36 -9.60 14.48
CA VAL A 371 21.37 -10.17 13.12
C VAL A 371 21.19 -11.69 13.13
N GLY A 372 21.78 -12.40 14.10
CA GLY A 372 21.57 -13.84 14.29
C GLY A 372 20.21 -14.22 14.89
N GLY A 373 19.39 -13.26 15.30
CA GLY A 373 18.01 -13.47 15.75
C GLY A 373 17.03 -13.68 14.59
N LEU A 374 17.38 -13.26 13.39
CA LEU A 374 16.66 -13.62 12.18
C LEU A 374 17.09 -15.02 11.75
N ASP A 375 16.17 -15.97 11.65
CA ASP A 375 16.46 -17.32 11.13
C ASP A 375 16.80 -17.27 9.63
N LEU A 376 17.97 -16.67 9.31
CA LEU A 376 18.47 -16.50 7.96
C LEU A 376 19.20 -17.75 7.49
N LYS A 377 19.04 -18.08 6.22
CA LYS A 377 19.76 -19.15 5.52
C LYS A 377 20.57 -18.54 4.37
N PRO A 378 21.74 -19.09 4.05
CA PRO A 378 22.47 -18.66 2.87
C PRO A 378 21.57 -18.68 1.63
N GLY A 379 21.55 -17.55 0.90
CA GLY A 379 20.63 -17.29 -0.21
C GLY A 379 19.38 -16.49 0.15
N ASP A 380 19.11 -16.23 1.42
CA ASP A 380 18.03 -15.31 1.82
C ASP A 380 18.35 -13.87 1.43
N PHE A 381 17.30 -13.10 1.17
CA PHE A 381 17.38 -11.72 0.75
C PHE A 381 16.82 -10.79 1.84
N LEU A 382 17.55 -9.69 2.08
CA LEU A 382 17.06 -8.54 2.82
C LEU A 382 17.03 -7.33 1.89
N GLN A 383 16.19 -6.37 2.21
CA GLN A 383 16.22 -5.02 1.65
C GLN A 383 16.57 -4.07 2.78
N TYR A 384 17.47 -3.14 2.50
CA TYR A 384 17.73 -1.98 3.34
C TYR A 384 17.35 -0.74 2.57
N VAL A 385 16.64 0.17 3.18
CA VAL A 385 16.31 1.48 2.63
C VAL A 385 16.96 2.52 3.52
N TYR A 386 17.76 3.37 2.89
CA TYR A 386 18.27 4.59 3.51
C TYR A 386 17.43 5.75 3.03
N ASP A 387 17.12 6.70 3.92
CA ASP A 387 16.29 7.86 3.69
C ASP A 387 14.88 7.52 3.16
N PHE A 388 13.88 7.56 4.05
CA PHE A 388 12.49 7.29 3.66
C PHE A 388 11.88 8.39 2.77
N GLY A 389 12.52 9.56 2.69
CA GLY A 389 12.14 10.63 1.75
C GLY A 389 12.55 10.33 0.32
N ASP A 390 13.86 10.03 0.11
CA ASP A 390 14.45 9.75 -1.21
C ASP A 390 14.37 8.26 -1.58
N TRP A 391 14.15 7.40 -0.58
CA TRP A 391 13.97 5.96 -0.73
C TRP A 391 15.11 5.24 -1.46
N ILE A 392 16.32 5.37 -0.95
CA ILE A 392 17.51 4.74 -1.53
C ILE A 392 17.58 3.26 -1.12
N GLU A 393 17.24 2.39 -2.05
CA GLU A 393 17.16 0.94 -1.83
C GLU A 393 18.51 0.24 -1.97
N HIS A 394 18.76 -0.73 -1.09
CA HIS A 394 19.85 -1.68 -1.18
C HIS A 394 19.30 -3.10 -1.09
N GLN A 395 19.69 -3.94 -2.04
CA GLN A 395 19.42 -5.37 -1.97
C GLN A 395 20.57 -6.06 -1.27
N ILE A 396 20.26 -6.85 -0.24
CA ILE A 396 21.25 -7.55 0.58
C ILE A 396 21.02 -9.05 0.43
N ILE A 397 22.08 -9.78 0.09
CA ILE A 397 22.07 -11.24 0.01
C ILE A 397 22.85 -11.79 1.18
N PHE A 398 22.25 -12.68 1.96
CA PHE A 398 22.98 -13.46 2.96
C PHE A 398 23.75 -14.58 2.28
N GLU A 399 25.08 -14.51 2.25
CA GLU A 399 25.91 -15.45 1.48
C GLU A 399 26.36 -16.65 2.30
N SER A 400 26.86 -16.44 3.52
CA SER A 400 27.42 -17.53 4.30
C SER A 400 27.55 -17.22 5.78
N ILE A 401 27.80 -18.26 6.58
CA ILE A 401 28.16 -18.20 7.99
C ILE A 401 29.62 -18.66 8.12
N GLY A 402 30.43 -17.83 8.73
CA GLY A 402 31.83 -18.13 9.08
C GLY A 402 32.06 -18.08 10.58
N ALA A 403 33.31 -18.29 11.00
CA ALA A 403 33.73 -18.13 12.37
C ALA A 403 34.52 -16.81 12.59
N VAL A 404 34.50 -16.28 13.81
CA VAL A 404 35.27 -15.09 14.16
C VAL A 404 36.77 -15.34 13.94
N GLU A 405 37.42 -14.49 13.16
CA GLU A 405 38.86 -14.49 12.97
C GLU A 405 39.57 -13.72 14.11
N ALA A 406 40.63 -14.30 14.66
CA ALA A 406 41.38 -13.67 15.70
C ALA A 406 42.03 -12.35 15.24
N GLY A 407 41.87 -11.30 16.03
CA GLY A 407 42.48 -9.99 15.73
C GLY A 407 41.70 -9.14 14.71
N LYS A 408 40.54 -9.61 14.25
CA LYS A 408 39.66 -8.82 13.37
C LYS A 408 38.52 -8.14 14.15
N SER A 409 38.20 -6.91 13.76
CA SER A 409 37.04 -6.19 14.28
C SER A 409 35.84 -6.41 13.38
N TYR A 410 34.61 -6.35 13.95
CA TYR A 410 33.33 -6.49 13.26
C TYR A 410 32.34 -5.41 13.75
N PRO A 411 31.42 -4.90 12.91
CA PRO A 411 31.24 -5.26 11.48
C PRO A 411 32.41 -4.72 10.63
N ARG A 412 32.63 -5.33 9.46
CA ARG A 412 33.72 -4.89 8.54
C ARG A 412 33.32 -5.06 7.09
N ILE A 413 33.85 -4.19 6.23
CA ILE A 413 33.80 -4.35 4.77
C ILE A 413 34.98 -5.24 4.38
N VAL A 414 34.70 -6.37 3.73
CA VAL A 414 35.72 -7.34 3.29
C VAL A 414 36.12 -7.06 1.85
N GLU A 415 35.14 -6.75 0.99
CA GLU A 415 35.36 -6.51 -0.41
C GLU A 415 34.35 -5.48 -0.94
N ARG A 416 34.70 -4.83 -2.04
CA ARG A 416 33.82 -3.91 -2.75
C ARG A 416 34.12 -3.91 -4.26
N ASN A 417 33.14 -3.44 -5.05
CA ASN A 417 33.34 -3.21 -6.49
C ASN A 417 34.54 -2.26 -6.72
N LYS A 418 35.21 -2.41 -7.84
CA LYS A 418 36.19 -1.41 -8.30
C LYS A 418 35.40 -0.17 -8.75
N PRO A 419 35.61 1.01 -8.12
CA PRO A 419 34.89 2.21 -8.49
C PRO A 419 35.23 2.64 -9.92
N LYS A 420 34.19 2.97 -10.68
CA LYS A 420 34.31 3.58 -12.01
C LYS A 420 34.13 5.08 -11.88
N TYR A 421 35.17 5.77 -11.43
CA TYR A 421 35.11 7.21 -11.19
C TYR A 421 34.69 7.99 -12.42
N LYS A 422 33.76 8.91 -12.24
CA LYS A 422 33.44 9.97 -13.18
C LYS A 422 34.15 11.25 -12.72
N TYR A 423 34.33 12.21 -13.62
CA TYR A 423 35.14 13.39 -13.34
C TYR A 423 34.30 14.67 -13.44
N CYS A 424 34.64 15.64 -12.59
CA CYS A 424 34.00 16.94 -12.51
C CYS A 424 34.14 17.68 -13.85
N VAL A 425 33.01 18.15 -14.40
CA VAL A 425 33.00 18.87 -15.69
C VAL A 425 33.62 20.27 -15.57
N ASP A 426 33.43 20.94 -14.43
CA ASP A 426 33.99 22.28 -14.18
C ASP A 426 35.49 22.26 -14.00
N CYS A 427 36.00 21.27 -13.26
CA CYS A 427 37.42 21.05 -13.12
C CYS A 427 38.07 20.69 -14.48
N LYS A 428 37.38 19.87 -15.28
CA LYS A 428 37.86 19.49 -16.62
C LYS A 428 37.99 20.68 -17.58
N SER A 429 37.09 21.66 -17.45
CA SER A 429 37.20 22.92 -18.22
C SER A 429 38.41 23.79 -17.84
N LYS A 430 39.02 23.52 -16.68
CA LYS A 430 40.21 24.18 -16.12
C LYS A 430 41.47 23.26 -16.21
N ASP A 431 41.43 22.23 -17.08
CA ASP A 431 42.48 21.20 -17.25
C ASP A 431 42.85 20.44 -15.96
N LYS A 432 41.89 20.33 -15.01
CA LYS A 432 42.05 19.55 -13.79
C LYS A 432 41.24 18.28 -13.86
N GLN A 433 41.81 17.16 -13.40
CA GLN A 433 41.09 15.89 -13.27
C GLN A 433 40.73 15.63 -11.83
N THR A 434 39.52 16.01 -11.43
CA THR A 434 38.98 15.80 -10.09
C THR A 434 37.79 14.85 -10.17
N VAL A 435 37.73 13.87 -9.28
CA VAL A 435 36.57 12.94 -9.21
C VAL A 435 35.33 13.75 -8.86
N ALA A 436 34.26 13.52 -9.61
CA ALA A 436 32.96 14.11 -9.29
C ALA A 436 32.33 13.37 -8.12
N THR A 437 31.78 14.09 -7.17
CA THR A 437 31.08 13.55 -6.01
C THR A 437 29.59 13.88 -6.01
N TRP A 438 29.17 14.78 -6.91
CA TRP A 438 27.79 15.24 -7.02
C TRP A 438 27.32 15.30 -8.48
N ILE A 439 26.01 15.09 -8.66
CA ILE A 439 25.27 15.43 -9.89
C ILE A 439 24.49 16.71 -9.61
N CYS A 440 24.75 17.77 -10.37
CA CYS A 440 23.92 18.96 -10.32
C CYS A 440 22.66 18.73 -11.16
N ILE A 441 21.54 18.45 -10.52
CA ILE A 441 20.25 18.17 -11.18
C ILE A 441 19.78 19.41 -11.96
N THR A 442 19.81 20.59 -11.32
CA THR A 442 19.39 21.86 -11.94
C THR A 442 20.12 22.10 -13.26
N CYS A 443 21.46 21.99 -13.27
CA CYS A 443 22.23 22.18 -14.50
C CYS A 443 22.10 21.02 -15.50
N SER A 444 21.84 19.80 -15.02
CA SER A 444 21.62 18.62 -15.87
C SER A 444 20.32 18.76 -16.66
N GLU A 445 19.25 19.25 -16.03
CA GLU A 445 17.97 19.53 -16.70
C GLU A 445 18.11 20.63 -17.76
N GLU A 446 18.79 21.74 -17.42
CA GLU A 446 19.04 22.83 -18.37
C GLU A 446 19.84 22.38 -19.61
N LYS A 447 20.87 21.55 -19.39
CA LYS A 447 21.79 21.12 -20.47
C LYS A 447 21.43 19.79 -21.10
N GLN A 448 20.34 19.15 -20.63
CA GLN A 448 19.86 17.83 -21.10
C GLN A 448 20.95 16.75 -21.07
N LYS A 449 21.82 16.77 -20.05
CA LYS A 449 22.90 15.80 -19.81
C LYS A 449 23.39 15.88 -18.37
N ASP A 450 23.90 14.77 -17.83
CA ASP A 450 24.47 14.74 -16.48
C ASP A 450 25.60 15.76 -16.31
N ILE A 451 25.45 16.68 -15.40
CA ILE A 451 26.46 17.65 -14.98
C ILE A 451 27.04 17.18 -13.65
N LEU A 452 28.22 16.58 -13.76
CA LEU A 452 28.93 15.97 -12.64
C LEU A 452 29.95 16.96 -12.09
N ILE A 453 29.92 17.21 -10.80
CA ILE A 453 30.74 18.20 -10.11
C ILE A 453 31.43 17.60 -8.87
N CYS A 454 32.54 18.16 -8.46
CA CYS A 454 33.20 17.83 -7.20
C CYS A 454 32.73 18.78 -6.10
N GLU A 455 33.04 18.45 -4.86
CA GLU A 455 32.68 19.23 -3.66
C GLU A 455 33.03 20.70 -3.79
N SER A 456 34.28 21.03 -4.13
CA SER A 456 34.72 22.42 -4.27
C SER A 456 33.94 23.19 -5.36
N CYS A 457 33.56 22.51 -6.46
CA CYS A 457 32.76 23.17 -7.49
C CYS A 457 31.28 23.27 -7.10
N LEU A 458 30.79 22.37 -6.25
CA LEU A 458 29.47 22.51 -5.62
C LEU A 458 29.40 23.80 -4.82
N GLU A 459 30.31 23.99 -3.87
CA GLU A 459 30.39 25.16 -3.00
C GLU A 459 30.62 26.46 -3.79
N GLU A 460 31.48 26.44 -4.82
CA GLU A 460 31.82 27.63 -5.58
C GLU A 460 30.73 28.09 -6.56
N ASN A 461 30.05 27.17 -7.23
CA ASN A 461 29.22 27.51 -8.41
C ASN A 461 27.82 26.90 -8.41
N HIS A 462 27.48 25.99 -7.47
CA HIS A 462 26.24 25.23 -7.48
C HIS A 462 25.58 25.16 -6.09
N GLU A 463 25.97 26.02 -5.12
CA GLU A 463 25.48 26.02 -3.73
C GLU A 463 23.94 26.09 -3.64
N ASP A 464 23.32 26.91 -4.50
CA ASP A 464 21.87 27.10 -4.56
C ASP A 464 21.16 26.09 -5.48
N HIS A 465 21.89 25.16 -6.10
CA HIS A 465 21.33 24.20 -7.05
C HIS A 465 20.90 22.91 -6.32
N TRP A 466 19.90 22.27 -6.87
CA TRP A 466 19.56 20.92 -6.43
C TRP A 466 20.62 19.94 -6.93
N THR A 467 21.17 19.16 -6.00
CA THR A 467 22.26 18.22 -6.28
C THR A 467 22.02 16.87 -5.61
N GLU A 468 22.55 15.81 -6.19
CA GLU A 468 22.52 14.45 -5.64
C GLU A 468 23.95 13.90 -5.52
N GLU A 469 24.24 13.16 -4.45
CA GLU A 469 25.55 12.56 -4.22
C GLU A 469 25.78 11.36 -5.14
N ILE A 470 27.02 11.21 -5.64
CA ILE A 470 27.43 10.07 -6.48
C ILE A 470 28.01 8.97 -5.59
N ILE A 471 27.36 7.82 -5.58
CA ILE A 471 27.85 6.61 -4.91
C ILE A 471 28.71 5.78 -5.90
N TYR A 472 29.91 5.34 -5.45
CA TYR A 472 30.86 4.57 -6.25
C TYR A 472 31.11 3.16 -5.73
#